data_8a6638f2de2e881d07597f2ebff993e7
#
_entry.id   8a6638f2de2e881d07597f2ebff993e7
#
_cell.length_a   1.000
_cell.length_b   1.000
_cell.length_c   1.000
_cell.angle_alpha   90.00
_cell.angle_beta   90.00
_cell.angle_gamma   90.00
#
_symmetry.space_group_name_H-M   'P 1'
#
loop_
_entity.id
_entity.type
_entity.pdbx_description
1 polymer ?
#
loop_
_entity_poly.entity_id
_entity_poly.type
_entity_poly.pdbx_seq_one_letter_code
_entity_poly.pdbx_strand_id
1 'polypeptide(L)'
;ASGVDRRELRKLRRGQYAVGRRLDLHGFTAKPAVAATIRFIEDARQGYRCVAIVHGRGNHSAGRAVLKEDVRALLRSHRAVLAYTDAPRDDGGSGAVYVLLRNRP
;
A
#
# COMPACT_ATOMS: atom_id res chain seq x y z
N ALA A 1 10.08 -0.56 -4.69
CA ALA A 1 10.10 0.89 -4.86
C ALA A 1 11.49 1.46 -4.59
N SER A 2 12.48 0.97 -5.31
CA SER A 2 13.84 1.49 -5.22
C SER A 2 13.92 2.85 -5.89
N GLY A 3 14.87 3.70 -5.46
CA GLY A 3 15.07 5.01 -6.06
C GLY A 3 14.04 6.05 -5.64
N VAL A 4 13.40 5.83 -4.53
CA VAL A 4 12.38 6.74 -4.02
C VAL A 4 13.02 8.06 -3.62
N ASP A 5 12.43 9.16 -4.08
CA ASP A 5 12.79 10.50 -3.62
C ASP A 5 12.38 10.65 -2.15
N ARG A 6 13.33 10.99 -1.30
CA ARG A 6 13.06 11.17 0.13
C ARG A 6 12.04 12.26 0.41
N ARG A 7 12.00 13.28 -0.44
CA ARG A 7 11.04 14.36 -0.33
C ARG A 7 9.61 13.83 -0.54
N GLU A 8 9.44 12.99 -1.55
CA GLU A 8 8.14 12.38 -1.82
C GLU A 8 7.71 11.46 -0.67
N LEU A 9 8.64 10.71 -0.10
CA LEU A 9 8.34 9.85 1.04
C LEU A 9 7.93 10.67 2.27
N ARG A 10 8.60 11.79 2.52
CA ARG A 10 8.21 12.68 3.63
C ARG A 10 6.82 13.26 3.42
N LYS A 11 6.51 13.67 2.21
CA LYS A 11 5.17 14.19 1.88
C LYS A 11 4.10 13.11 2.10
N LEU A 12 4.42 11.89 1.69
CA LEU A 12 3.50 10.77 1.88
C LEU A 12 3.26 10.49 3.36
N ARG A 13 4.32 10.48 4.15
CA ARG A 13 4.23 10.27 5.61
C ARG A 13 3.41 11.33 6.31
N ARG A 14 3.49 12.56 5.83
CA ARG A 14 2.77 13.70 6.42
C ARG A 14 1.33 13.80 5.95
N GLY A 15 0.87 12.88 5.12
CA GLY A 15 -0.49 12.90 4.61
C GLY A 15 -0.75 14.03 3.64
N GLN A 16 0.28 14.50 2.93
CA GLN A 16 0.16 15.61 1.98
C GLN A 16 -0.36 15.16 0.61
N TYR A 17 -0.59 13.88 0.42
CA TYR A 17 -1.25 13.36 -0.76
C TYR A 17 -2.65 12.93 -0.39
N ALA A 18 -3.63 13.33 -1.18
CA ALA A 18 -5.00 12.86 -0.98
C ALA A 18 -5.10 11.38 -1.40
N VAL A 19 -5.68 10.55 -0.52
CA VAL A 19 -5.93 9.15 -0.83
C VAL A 19 -7.15 9.07 -1.72
N GLY A 20 -6.94 8.64 -2.97
CA GLY A 20 -8.01 8.61 -3.96
C GLY A 20 -8.80 7.32 -3.98
N ARG A 21 -8.18 6.20 -3.60
CA ARG A 21 -8.85 4.89 -3.55
C ARG A 21 -8.30 4.07 -2.39
N ARG A 22 -9.12 3.13 -1.91
CA ARG A 22 -8.74 2.24 -0.81
C ARG A 22 -9.05 0.81 -1.18
N LEU A 23 -8.18 -0.11 -0.78
CA LEU A 23 -8.39 -1.54 -0.90
C LEU A 23 -8.39 -2.13 0.51
N ASP A 24 -9.47 -2.79 0.89
CA ASP A 24 -9.55 -3.45 2.19
C ASP A 24 -9.39 -4.95 1.97
N LEU A 25 -8.33 -5.51 2.56
CA LEU A 25 -8.01 -6.93 2.44
C LEU A 25 -8.58 -7.75 3.60
N HIS A 26 -9.56 -7.20 4.31
CA HIS A 26 -10.24 -7.91 5.39
C HIS A 26 -10.76 -9.25 4.90
N GLY A 27 -10.44 -10.32 5.61
CA GLY A 27 -10.91 -11.66 5.25
C GLY A 27 -10.11 -12.36 4.17
N PHE A 28 -9.15 -11.69 3.54
CA PHE A 28 -8.31 -12.33 2.52
C PHE A 28 -7.23 -13.18 3.18
N THR A 29 -6.88 -14.28 2.52
CA THR A 29 -5.63 -14.98 2.81
C THR A 29 -4.52 -14.38 1.94
N ALA A 30 -3.26 -14.77 2.20
CA ALA A 30 -2.11 -14.09 1.62
C ALA A 30 -2.09 -14.08 0.09
N LYS A 31 -2.27 -15.26 -0.55
CA LYS A 31 -2.20 -15.32 -2.01
C LYS A 31 -3.30 -14.52 -2.71
N PRO A 32 -4.58 -14.67 -2.33
CA PRO A 32 -5.61 -13.81 -2.90
C PRO A 32 -5.39 -12.33 -2.60
N ALA A 33 -4.84 -11.99 -1.44
CA ALA A 33 -4.55 -10.59 -1.09
C ALA A 33 -3.52 -10.00 -2.04
N VAL A 34 -2.46 -10.74 -2.33
CA VAL A 34 -1.42 -10.28 -3.26
C VAL A 34 -2.01 -10.09 -4.65
N ALA A 35 -2.80 -11.05 -5.13
CA ALA A 35 -3.43 -10.94 -6.45
C ALA A 35 -4.38 -9.73 -6.51
N ALA A 36 -5.16 -9.51 -5.46
CA ALA A 36 -6.07 -8.36 -5.40
C ALA A 36 -5.29 -7.04 -5.39
N THR A 37 -4.16 -7.00 -4.69
CA THR A 37 -3.32 -5.82 -4.61
C THR A 37 -2.73 -5.48 -5.97
N ILE A 38 -2.25 -6.48 -6.70
CA ILE A 38 -1.72 -6.26 -8.06
C ILE A 38 -2.78 -5.63 -8.95
N ARG A 39 -3.98 -6.22 -8.98
CA ARG A 39 -5.07 -5.69 -9.80
C ARG A 39 -5.46 -4.28 -9.38
N PHE A 40 -5.50 -4.05 -8.08
CA PHE A 40 -5.85 -2.73 -7.55
C PHE A 40 -4.85 -1.67 -8.00
N ILE A 41 -3.54 -1.96 -7.89
CA ILE A 41 -2.49 -1.03 -8.30
C ILE A 41 -2.56 -0.78 -9.81
N GLU A 42 -2.69 -1.83 -10.61
CA GLU A 42 -2.75 -1.68 -12.07
C GLU A 42 -3.93 -0.82 -12.50
N ASP A 43 -5.05 -0.96 -11.81
CA ASP A 43 -6.24 -0.18 -12.12
C ASP A 43 -6.12 1.26 -11.61
N ALA A 44 -5.68 1.42 -10.37
CA ALA A 44 -5.63 2.73 -9.72
C ALA A 44 -4.58 3.65 -10.35
N ARG A 45 -3.46 3.11 -10.83
CA ARG A 45 -2.39 3.93 -11.39
C ARG A 45 -2.81 4.74 -12.61
N GLN A 46 -3.94 4.38 -13.19
CA GLN A 46 -4.43 5.08 -14.38
C GLN A 46 -5.10 6.40 -14.07
N GLY A 47 -5.48 6.63 -12.82
CA GLY A 47 -6.19 7.85 -12.46
C GLY A 47 -5.86 8.40 -11.08
N TYR A 48 -5.05 7.70 -10.29
CA TYR A 48 -4.79 8.11 -8.90
C TYR A 48 -3.30 8.13 -8.61
N ARG A 49 -2.88 9.13 -7.85
CA ARG A 49 -1.50 9.28 -7.42
C ARG A 49 -1.24 8.54 -6.12
N CYS A 50 -2.18 8.57 -5.20
CA CYS A 50 -2.02 7.99 -3.86
C CYS A 50 -3.22 7.13 -3.52
N VAL A 51 -2.94 5.94 -2.99
CA VAL A 51 -3.97 5.00 -2.58
C VAL A 51 -3.61 4.43 -1.22
N ALA A 52 -4.59 3.80 -0.56
CA ALA A 52 -4.36 3.13 0.72
C ALA A 52 -4.77 1.66 0.60
N ILE A 53 -4.03 0.80 1.30
CA ILE A 53 -4.33 -0.63 1.38
C ILE A 53 -4.40 -1.00 2.85
N VAL A 54 -5.51 -1.59 3.27
CA VAL A 54 -5.71 -2.02 4.66
C VAL A 54 -5.46 -3.53 4.70
N HIS A 55 -4.34 -3.93 5.29
CA HIS A 55 -3.95 -5.34 5.39
C HIS A 55 -4.08 -5.90 6.81
N GLY A 56 -4.30 -5.05 7.79
CA GLY A 56 -4.33 -5.45 9.19
C GLY A 56 -2.94 -5.39 9.82
N ARG A 57 -2.91 -5.38 11.15
CA ARG A 57 -1.64 -5.21 11.88
C ARG A 57 -0.80 -6.47 11.95
N GLY A 58 -1.44 -7.65 11.83
CA GLY A 58 -0.72 -8.91 11.91
C GLY A 58 -0.37 -9.36 13.31
N ASN A 59 -0.96 -8.75 14.34
CA ASN A 59 -0.57 -8.98 15.73
C ASN A 59 -1.09 -10.27 16.35
N HIS A 60 -2.20 -10.80 15.83
CA HIS A 60 -2.95 -11.84 16.54
C HIS A 60 -3.02 -13.16 15.81
N SER A 61 -2.42 -13.28 14.63
CA SER A 61 -2.40 -14.55 13.93
C SER A 61 -1.22 -14.58 12.96
N ALA A 62 -0.66 -15.77 12.78
CA ALA A 62 0.44 -15.99 11.85
C ALA A 62 0.00 -15.70 10.40
N GLY A 63 -1.25 -16.04 10.07
CA GLY A 63 -1.78 -15.81 8.74
C GLY A 63 -1.85 -14.32 8.38
N ARG A 64 -2.23 -13.49 9.34
CA ARG A 64 -2.27 -12.04 9.11
C ARG A 64 -0.89 -11.43 8.99
N ALA A 65 0.08 -11.95 9.75
CA ALA A 65 1.45 -11.49 9.64
C ALA A 65 2.02 -11.82 8.26
N VAL A 66 1.74 -13.01 7.74
CA VAL A 66 2.18 -13.42 6.41
C VAL A 66 1.53 -12.55 5.34
N LEU A 67 0.22 -12.27 5.47
CA LEU A 67 -0.48 -11.42 4.53
C LEU A 67 0.15 -10.03 4.46
N LYS A 68 0.39 -9.41 5.62
CA LYS A 68 1.00 -8.09 5.70
C LYS A 68 2.38 -8.10 5.04
N GLU A 69 3.20 -9.10 5.35
CA GLU A 69 4.54 -9.22 4.78
C GLU A 69 4.52 -9.39 3.27
N ASP A 70 3.64 -10.25 2.77
CA ASP A 70 3.55 -10.52 1.34
C ASP A 70 3.05 -9.30 0.57
N VAL A 71 2.08 -8.58 1.12
CA VAL A 71 1.59 -7.35 0.48
C VAL A 71 2.71 -6.32 0.42
N ARG A 72 3.44 -6.13 1.51
CA ARG A 72 4.53 -5.14 1.53
C ARG A 72 5.69 -5.54 0.64
N ALA A 73 5.99 -6.84 0.55
CA ALA A 73 7.01 -7.33 -0.37
C ALA A 73 6.62 -7.03 -1.83
N LEU A 74 5.34 -7.23 -2.16
CA LEU A 74 4.83 -6.87 -3.48
C LEU A 74 5.02 -5.39 -3.76
N LEU A 75 4.63 -4.54 -2.81
CA LEU A 75 4.76 -3.09 -3.00
C LEU A 75 6.21 -2.68 -3.25
N ARG A 76 7.14 -3.32 -2.54
CA ARG A 76 8.57 -3.05 -2.68
C ARG A 76 9.07 -3.36 -4.08
N SER A 77 8.51 -4.37 -4.73
CA SER A 77 8.98 -4.85 -6.03
C SER A 77 8.16 -4.35 -7.22
N HIS A 78 6.97 -3.79 -7.00
CA HIS A 78 6.08 -3.41 -8.10
C HIS A 78 6.56 -2.11 -8.75
N ARG A 79 6.67 -2.15 -10.08
CA ARG A 79 7.23 -1.03 -10.85
C ARG A 79 6.40 0.25 -10.75
N ALA A 80 5.10 0.12 -10.55
CA ALA A 80 4.21 1.27 -10.44
C ALA A 80 4.26 1.95 -9.07
N VAL A 81 4.89 1.33 -8.08
CA VAL A 81 4.96 1.87 -6.72
C VAL A 81 6.23 2.70 -6.58
N LEU A 82 6.07 4.00 -6.36
CA LEU A 82 7.19 4.92 -6.11
C LEU A 82 7.62 4.87 -4.66
N ALA A 83 6.66 4.83 -3.74
CA ALA A 83 6.92 4.86 -2.32
C ALA A 83 5.75 4.24 -1.58
N TYR A 84 5.99 3.73 -0.38
CA TYR A 84 4.93 3.31 0.51
C TYR A 84 5.38 3.54 1.96
N THR A 85 4.42 3.77 2.83
CA THR A 85 4.68 4.01 4.24
C THR A 85 3.45 3.61 5.05
N ASP A 86 3.65 3.36 6.34
CA ASP A 86 2.50 3.14 7.24
C ASP A 86 1.53 4.32 7.12
N ALA A 87 0.24 4.03 7.17
CA ALA A 87 -0.76 5.07 7.24
C ALA A 87 -0.61 5.87 8.55
N PRO A 88 -1.12 7.11 8.58
CA PRO A 88 -1.16 7.85 9.84
C PRO A 88 -1.95 7.06 10.90
N ARG A 89 -1.68 7.36 12.17
CA ARG A 89 -2.32 6.69 13.30
C ARG A 89 -3.84 6.69 13.21
N ASP A 90 -4.39 7.82 12.83
CA ASP A 90 -5.83 8.00 12.75
C ASP A 90 -6.44 7.39 11.47
N ASP A 91 -5.62 6.79 10.61
CA ASP A 91 -6.09 6.15 9.39
C ASP A 91 -5.54 4.73 9.25
N GLY A 92 -5.38 4.03 10.37
CA GLY A 92 -5.00 2.62 10.38
C GLY A 92 -3.61 2.33 10.91
N GLY A 93 -2.73 3.29 10.97
CA GLY A 93 -1.38 3.09 11.51
C GLY A 93 -0.66 1.95 10.81
N SER A 94 -0.07 1.04 11.58
CA SER A 94 0.68 -0.10 11.04
C SER A 94 -0.20 -1.16 10.39
N GLY A 95 -1.54 -1.02 10.49
CA GLY A 95 -2.48 -1.93 9.85
C GLY A 95 -2.87 -1.52 8.44
N ALA A 96 -2.36 -0.40 7.97
CA ALA A 96 -2.63 0.09 6.63
C ALA A 96 -1.37 0.72 6.05
N VAL A 97 -1.33 0.83 4.74
CA VAL A 97 -0.18 1.39 4.03
C VAL A 97 -0.68 2.42 3.02
N TYR A 98 -0.02 3.57 2.99
CA TYR A 98 -0.22 4.56 1.94
C TYR A 98 0.79 4.28 0.84
N VAL A 99 0.32 4.31 -0.39
CA VAL A 99 1.12 3.95 -1.56
C VAL A 99 1.08 5.11 -2.56
N LEU A 100 2.26 5.58 -2.93
CA LEU A 100 2.41 6.58 -3.97
C LEU A 100 2.67 5.87 -5.29
N LEU A 101 1.86 6.15 -6.29
CA LEU A 101 1.92 5.46 -7.57
C LEU A 101 2.62 6.31 -8.61
N ARG A 102 3.34 5.64 -9.51
CA ARG A 102 3.94 6.26 -10.67
C ARG A 102 2.83 6.56 -11.67
N ASN A 103 2.80 7.80 -12.15
CA ASN A 103 1.82 8.17 -13.15
C ASN A 103 2.06 7.39 -14.43
N ARG A 104 0.98 7.01 -15.07
CA ARG A 104 1.05 6.41 -16.38
C ARG A 104 1.38 7.48 -17.41
N PRO A 105 2.37 7.24 -18.27
CA PRO A 105 2.70 8.22 -19.32
C PRO A 105 1.59 8.35 -20.33
#